data_a7deb1ae2c9a8f3d745bd8117b2c3a69
#
_entry.id   a7deb1ae2c9a8f3d745bd8117b2c3a69
#
_cell.length_a   1.000
_cell.length_b   1.000
_cell.length_c   1.000
_cell.angle_alpha   90.00
_cell.angle_beta   90.00
_cell.angle_gamma   90.00
#
_symmetry.space_group_name_H-M   'P 1'
#
loop_
_entity.id
_entity.type
_entity.pdbx_description
1 polymer ?
#
loop_
_entity_poly.entity_id
_entity_poly.type
_entity_poly.pdbx_seq_one_letter_code
_entity_poly.pdbx_strand_id
1 'polypeptide(L)'
;MKKRFQLIALLAVALLGACSGGKDKVAVEQVDEKPRVKLADVKARPVEQIHEYTATVEAEVKNNIAPSSPVRIDRILVEVGDRVSKGQKLVSMDEANLKQTKFQLDNQEIEFKRMDELYKVGGASKSEWDAAKMALDIKETAYRNLLENTALLSPINGVVTARNYDSGDMYSGGAVSYTHLTL
;
A
#
# COMPACT_ATOMS: atom_id res chain seq x y z
N MET A 1 62.90 -73.07 -3.77
CA MET A 1 62.01 -72.19 -4.56
C MET A 1 61.75 -72.65 -5.99
N LYS A 2 62.54 -73.50 -6.59
CA LYS A 2 62.37 -73.93 -8.00
C LYS A 2 61.18 -74.87 -8.26
N LYS A 3 60.77 -75.70 -7.29
CA LYS A 3 59.66 -76.68 -7.46
C LYS A 3 58.25 -76.04 -7.47
N ARG A 4 58.07 -74.88 -6.87
CA ARG A 4 56.76 -74.15 -6.87
C ARG A 4 56.52 -73.46 -8.18
N PHE A 5 57.57 -73.04 -8.89
CA PHE A 5 57.43 -72.33 -10.18
C PHE A 5 57.08 -73.33 -11.31
N GLN A 6 57.54 -74.59 -11.21
CA GLN A 6 57.22 -75.62 -12.22
C GLN A 6 55.75 -76.07 -12.12
N LEU A 7 55.17 -76.08 -10.93
CA LEU A 7 53.76 -76.44 -10.74
C LEU A 7 52.80 -75.39 -11.29
N ILE A 8 53.19 -74.11 -11.20
CA ILE A 8 52.40 -73.02 -11.75
C ILE A 8 52.48 -72.98 -13.28
N ALA A 9 53.61 -73.30 -13.86
CA ALA A 9 53.78 -73.42 -15.30
C ALA A 9 53.00 -74.57 -15.93
N LEU A 10 52.85 -75.67 -15.23
CA LEU A 10 52.08 -76.84 -15.67
C LEU A 10 50.57 -76.59 -15.61
N LEU A 11 50.10 -75.79 -14.63
CA LEU A 11 48.72 -75.44 -14.50
C LEU A 11 48.24 -74.41 -15.57
N ALA A 12 49.17 -73.57 -16.03
CA ALA A 12 48.90 -72.56 -17.11
C ALA A 12 48.71 -73.21 -18.50
N VAL A 13 49.37 -74.32 -18.77
CA VAL A 13 49.28 -75.05 -20.05
C VAL A 13 47.99 -75.90 -20.13
N ALA A 14 47.41 -76.32 -19.01
CA ALA A 14 46.16 -77.09 -19.02
C ALA A 14 44.90 -76.22 -19.27
N LEU A 15 44.98 -74.93 -19.16
CA LEU A 15 43.86 -73.96 -19.41
C LEU A 15 43.70 -73.49 -20.86
N LEU A 16 44.64 -73.85 -21.72
CA LEU A 16 44.63 -73.41 -23.14
C LEU A 16 44.10 -74.47 -24.11
N GLY A 17 43.65 -75.61 -23.63
CA GLY A 17 43.21 -76.75 -24.46
C GLY A 17 41.69 -76.89 -24.64
N ALA A 18 40.86 -75.95 -24.18
CA ALA A 18 39.41 -76.21 -24.13
C ALA A 18 38.61 -75.30 -25.12
N CYS A 19 39.16 -74.94 -26.24
CA CYS A 19 38.41 -74.23 -27.28
C CYS A 19 38.65 -74.84 -28.66
N SER A 20 38.17 -76.10 -28.88
CA SER A 20 38.03 -76.65 -30.22
C SER A 20 36.90 -77.65 -30.23
N GLY A 21 35.82 -77.30 -30.91
CA GLY A 21 34.82 -78.29 -31.25
C GLY A 21 33.39 -77.78 -31.25
N GLY A 22 32.80 -77.77 -32.38
CA GLY A 22 31.36 -77.75 -32.50
C GLY A 22 30.79 -76.55 -33.28
N LYS A 23 30.89 -76.65 -34.58
CA LYS A 23 30.00 -75.85 -35.45
C LYS A 23 28.65 -76.58 -35.50
N ASP A 24 27.87 -76.42 -34.50
CA ASP A 24 26.42 -76.68 -34.67
C ASP A 24 25.80 -75.34 -35.12
N LYS A 25 25.41 -75.25 -36.37
CA LYS A 25 24.53 -74.25 -36.91
C LYS A 25 23.17 -74.41 -36.26
N VAL A 26 22.99 -73.84 -35.12
CA VAL A 26 21.64 -73.58 -34.62
C VAL A 26 21.08 -72.55 -35.56
N ALA A 27 20.13 -72.99 -36.38
CA ALA A 27 19.28 -72.09 -37.12
C ALA A 27 18.56 -71.22 -36.06
N VAL A 28 19.01 -69.97 -35.88
CA VAL A 28 18.25 -68.99 -35.12
C VAL A 28 17.03 -68.69 -36.03
N GLU A 29 15.95 -69.34 -35.70
CA GLU A 29 14.62 -68.99 -36.19
C GLU A 29 14.42 -67.55 -35.72
N GLN A 30 14.55 -66.60 -36.66
CA GLN A 30 14.20 -65.20 -36.39
C GLN A 30 12.70 -65.20 -36.16
N VAL A 31 12.32 -65.26 -34.90
CA VAL A 31 10.97 -64.97 -34.51
C VAL A 31 10.82 -63.47 -34.79
N ASP A 32 10.15 -63.16 -35.85
CA ASP A 32 9.72 -61.82 -36.20
C ASP A 32 8.71 -61.36 -35.12
N GLU A 33 9.28 -60.97 -33.93
CA GLU A 33 8.45 -60.38 -32.87
C GLU A 33 7.94 -59.05 -33.33
N LYS A 34 6.78 -59.10 -33.98
CA LYS A 34 6.06 -57.87 -34.28
C LYS A 34 5.87 -57.10 -32.98
N PRO A 35 6.24 -55.82 -32.95
CA PRO A 35 6.11 -54.98 -31.74
C PRO A 35 4.63 -54.97 -31.31
N ARG A 36 4.41 -55.42 -30.06
CA ARG A 36 3.08 -55.38 -29.46
C ARG A 36 2.75 -53.93 -29.08
N VAL A 37 1.81 -53.34 -29.78
CA VAL A 37 1.28 -52.02 -29.44
C VAL A 37 -0.01 -52.17 -28.65
N LYS A 38 -0.13 -51.41 -27.60
CA LYS A 38 -1.38 -51.27 -26.84
C LYS A 38 -2.20 -50.19 -27.52
N LEU A 39 -3.37 -50.55 -27.96
CA LEU A 39 -4.36 -49.58 -28.44
C LEU A 39 -5.18 -49.12 -27.23
N ALA A 40 -5.42 -47.84 -27.16
CA ALA A 40 -6.34 -47.26 -26.19
C ALA A 40 -7.33 -46.34 -26.90
N ASP A 41 -8.58 -46.46 -26.54
CA ASP A 41 -9.60 -45.57 -27.05
C ASP A 41 -9.38 -44.12 -26.54
N VAL A 42 -9.31 -43.23 -27.48
CA VAL A 42 -9.26 -41.80 -27.15
C VAL A 42 -10.68 -41.29 -26.90
N LYS A 43 -10.97 -40.92 -25.68
CA LYS A 43 -12.25 -40.30 -25.29
C LYS A 43 -12.05 -38.84 -25.00
N ALA A 44 -12.77 -37.99 -25.71
CA ALA A 44 -12.85 -36.58 -25.38
C ALA A 44 -13.67 -36.40 -24.09
N ARG A 45 -13.11 -35.76 -23.07
CA ARG A 45 -13.82 -35.39 -21.85
C ARG A 45 -13.54 -33.93 -21.56
N PRO A 46 -14.50 -33.17 -21.02
CA PRO A 46 -14.23 -31.86 -20.48
C PRO A 46 -13.26 -31.99 -19.29
N VAL A 47 -12.24 -31.19 -19.29
CA VAL A 47 -11.29 -31.11 -18.18
C VAL A 47 -11.44 -29.69 -17.61
N GLU A 48 -11.92 -29.59 -16.38
CA GLU A 48 -11.91 -28.32 -15.66
C GLU A 48 -10.47 -27.99 -15.29
N GLN A 49 -10.03 -26.83 -15.75
CA GLN A 49 -8.73 -26.29 -15.39
C GLN A 49 -8.97 -25.16 -14.40
N ILE A 50 -8.78 -25.45 -13.12
CA ILE A 50 -8.94 -24.47 -12.05
C ILE A 50 -7.61 -23.76 -11.86
N HIS A 51 -7.63 -22.43 -12.00
CA HIS A 51 -6.51 -21.57 -11.70
C HIS A 51 -6.82 -20.77 -10.44
N GLU A 52 -6.04 -20.92 -9.41
CA GLU A 52 -6.13 -20.12 -8.19
C GLU A 52 -5.20 -18.91 -8.33
N TYR A 53 -5.75 -17.73 -8.10
CA TYR A 53 -5.01 -16.47 -8.10
C TYR A 53 -5.14 -15.82 -6.75
N THR A 54 -4.03 -15.37 -6.20
CA THR A 54 -4.03 -14.51 -5.02
C THR A 54 -4.19 -13.07 -5.49
N ALA A 55 -5.20 -12.37 -4.97
CA ALA A 55 -5.43 -10.96 -5.24
C ALA A 55 -5.51 -10.18 -3.94
N THR A 56 -4.89 -9.02 -3.90
CA THR A 56 -5.02 -8.07 -2.80
C THR A 56 -5.99 -6.98 -3.23
N VAL A 57 -7.06 -6.81 -2.48
CA VAL A 57 -8.02 -5.73 -2.71
C VAL A 57 -7.50 -4.50 -1.97
N GLU A 58 -7.28 -3.42 -2.71
CA GLU A 58 -6.92 -2.12 -2.15
C GLU A 58 -8.00 -1.09 -2.44
N ALA A 59 -8.13 -0.11 -1.54
CA ALA A 59 -9.04 1.00 -1.78
C ALA A 59 -8.53 1.86 -2.95
N GLU A 60 -9.45 2.29 -3.82
CA GLU A 60 -9.15 3.16 -4.96
C GLU A 60 -8.58 4.51 -4.51
N VAL A 61 -9.09 5.05 -3.41
CA VAL A 61 -8.65 6.32 -2.85
C VAL A 61 -8.26 6.15 -1.39
N LYS A 62 -7.04 6.58 -1.05
CA LYS A 62 -6.52 6.63 0.32
C LYS A 62 -6.17 8.09 0.65
N ASN A 63 -6.77 8.65 1.68
CA ASN A 63 -6.49 9.99 2.13
C ASN A 63 -5.85 9.99 3.51
N ASN A 64 -4.74 10.72 3.60
CA ASN A 64 -4.03 10.97 4.85
C ASN A 64 -4.48 12.32 5.39
N ILE A 65 -5.09 12.31 6.55
CA ILE A 65 -5.66 13.50 7.17
C ILE A 65 -4.73 13.97 8.27
N ALA A 66 -4.21 15.18 8.08
CA ALA A 66 -3.24 15.78 8.97
C ALA A 66 -3.37 17.32 8.94
N PRO A 67 -3.06 18.02 10.04
CA PRO A 67 -2.90 19.47 9.98
C PRO A 67 -1.61 19.85 9.25
N SER A 68 -1.54 21.06 8.72
CA SER A 68 -0.35 21.55 8.01
C SER A 68 0.79 22.03 8.93
N SER A 69 0.52 22.15 10.22
CA SER A 69 1.51 22.61 11.22
C SER A 69 1.41 21.83 12.52
N PRO A 70 2.48 21.77 13.31
CA PRO A 70 2.46 21.16 14.65
C PRO A 70 1.41 21.82 15.54
N VAL A 71 0.51 21.02 16.10
CA VAL A 71 -0.56 21.47 17.00
C VAL A 71 -0.98 20.33 17.91
N ARG A 72 -1.45 20.67 19.11
CA ARG A 72 -1.95 19.69 20.06
C ARG A 72 -3.32 19.17 19.62
N ILE A 73 -3.51 17.87 19.69
CA ILE A 73 -4.79 17.20 19.46
C ILE A 73 -5.65 17.34 20.73
N ASP A 74 -6.77 18.04 20.62
CA ASP A 74 -7.74 18.16 21.72
C ASP A 74 -8.54 16.87 21.82
N ARG A 75 -9.18 16.46 20.72
CA ARG A 75 -10.06 15.30 20.70
C ARG A 75 -10.14 14.62 19.33
N ILE A 76 -10.07 13.31 19.32
CA ILE A 76 -10.36 12.47 18.16
C ILE A 76 -11.80 11.96 18.30
N LEU A 77 -12.60 12.13 17.26
CA LEU A 77 -14.05 11.87 17.26
C LEU A 77 -14.44 10.58 16.55
N VAL A 78 -13.46 9.85 16.02
CA VAL A 78 -13.67 8.63 15.24
C VAL A 78 -12.69 7.55 15.63
N GLU A 79 -13.10 6.30 15.46
CA GLU A 79 -12.27 5.12 15.70
C GLU A 79 -12.01 4.36 14.39
N VAL A 80 -11.01 3.47 14.43
CA VAL A 80 -10.72 2.59 13.29
C VAL A 80 -11.91 1.67 13.04
N GLY A 81 -12.37 1.66 11.79
CA GLY A 81 -13.57 0.93 11.37
C GLY A 81 -14.82 1.80 11.23
N ASP A 82 -14.83 3.04 11.73
CA ASP A 82 -15.97 3.93 11.62
C ASP A 82 -16.21 4.38 10.18
N ARG A 83 -17.47 4.44 9.80
CA ARG A 83 -17.90 5.04 8.53
C ARG A 83 -18.05 6.54 8.70
N VAL A 84 -17.43 7.29 7.79
CA VAL A 84 -17.43 8.75 7.80
C VAL A 84 -17.95 9.31 6.49
N SER A 85 -18.62 10.46 6.57
CA SER A 85 -19.09 11.19 5.41
C SER A 85 -18.15 12.33 5.06
N LYS A 86 -18.12 12.72 3.79
CA LYS A 86 -17.41 13.90 3.34
C LYS A 86 -17.85 15.14 4.12
N GLY A 87 -16.89 15.89 4.67
CA GLY A 87 -17.12 17.06 5.51
C GLY A 87 -17.36 16.73 6.98
N GLN A 88 -17.41 15.46 7.38
CA GLN A 88 -17.54 15.09 8.79
C GLN A 88 -16.24 15.44 9.54
N LYS A 89 -16.39 16.06 10.73
CA LYS A 89 -15.25 16.37 11.63
C LYS A 89 -14.73 15.09 12.25
N LEU A 90 -13.45 14.82 12.02
CA LEU A 90 -12.76 13.63 12.51
C LEU A 90 -11.93 13.93 13.76
N VAL A 91 -11.25 15.07 13.76
CA VAL A 91 -10.34 15.48 14.81
C VAL A 91 -10.54 16.96 15.13
N SER A 92 -10.49 17.28 16.41
CA SER A 92 -10.44 18.64 16.95
C SER A 92 -9.05 18.90 17.49
N MET A 93 -8.44 19.97 17.02
CA MET A 93 -7.16 20.46 17.54
C MET A 93 -7.36 21.52 18.58
N ASP A 94 -6.31 21.92 19.31
CA ASP A 94 -6.34 23.00 20.27
C ASP A 94 -6.76 24.32 19.58
N GLU A 95 -7.81 24.95 20.12
CA GLU A 95 -8.43 26.15 19.56
C GLU A 95 -7.87 27.46 20.15
N ALA A 96 -6.88 27.43 21.03
CA ALA A 96 -6.41 28.65 21.72
C ALA A 96 -5.93 29.70 20.72
N ASN A 97 -5.08 29.33 19.77
CA ASN A 97 -4.58 30.23 18.73
C ASN A 97 -5.70 30.67 17.77
N LEU A 98 -6.65 29.80 17.44
CA LEU A 98 -7.81 30.13 16.61
C LEU A 98 -8.67 31.21 17.26
N LYS A 99 -8.98 31.06 18.55
CA LYS A 99 -9.77 32.05 19.33
C LYS A 99 -9.04 33.38 19.39
N GLN A 100 -7.73 33.39 19.66
CA GLN A 100 -6.92 34.61 19.68
C GLN A 100 -6.95 35.32 18.32
N THR A 101 -6.76 34.57 17.23
CA THR A 101 -6.80 35.15 15.87
C THR A 101 -8.19 35.62 15.50
N LYS A 102 -9.26 34.96 15.95
CA LYS A 102 -10.64 35.42 15.77
C LYS A 102 -10.85 36.78 16.44
N PHE A 103 -10.40 37.00 17.66
CA PHE A 103 -10.50 38.32 18.31
C PHE A 103 -9.73 39.40 17.56
N GLN A 104 -8.56 39.05 17.00
CA GLN A 104 -7.81 40.01 16.16
C GLN A 104 -8.57 40.34 14.88
N LEU A 105 -9.21 39.35 14.25
CA LEU A 105 -10.04 39.56 13.08
C LEU A 105 -11.25 40.45 13.40
N ASP A 106 -11.98 40.15 14.48
CA ASP A 106 -13.16 40.94 14.89
C ASP A 106 -12.81 42.41 15.14
N ASN A 107 -11.67 42.68 15.78
CA ASN A 107 -11.19 44.02 15.95
C ASN A 107 -10.86 44.71 14.60
N GLN A 108 -10.22 43.99 13.68
CA GLN A 108 -9.88 44.52 12.37
C GLN A 108 -11.13 44.79 11.53
N GLU A 109 -12.16 43.97 11.62
CA GLU A 109 -13.46 44.18 10.98
C GLU A 109 -14.10 45.49 11.47
N ILE A 110 -14.06 45.75 12.79
CA ILE A 110 -14.58 47.01 13.37
C ILE A 110 -13.81 48.23 12.85
N GLU A 111 -12.46 48.13 12.84
CA GLU A 111 -11.63 49.24 12.33
C GLU A 111 -11.86 49.49 10.86
N PHE A 112 -11.94 48.43 10.04
CA PHE A 112 -12.26 48.58 8.63
C PHE A 112 -13.64 49.22 8.41
N LYS A 113 -14.65 48.78 9.15
CA LYS A 113 -15.99 49.36 9.07
C LYS A 113 -15.99 50.86 9.37
N ARG A 114 -15.27 51.31 10.40
CA ARG A 114 -15.13 52.76 10.69
C ARG A 114 -14.44 53.50 9.55
N MET A 115 -13.38 52.93 8.98
CA MET A 115 -12.66 53.52 7.85
C MET A 115 -13.54 53.60 6.61
N ASP A 116 -14.33 52.57 6.34
CA ASP A 116 -15.27 52.52 5.22
C ASP A 116 -16.38 53.61 5.35
N GLU A 117 -16.89 53.81 6.56
CA GLU A 117 -17.86 54.87 6.84
C GLU A 117 -17.24 56.28 6.65
N LEU A 118 -16.00 56.50 7.12
CA LEU A 118 -15.30 57.76 6.91
C LEU A 118 -15.01 58.01 5.42
N TYR A 119 -14.58 57.00 4.70
CA TYR A 119 -14.30 57.10 3.28
C TYR A 119 -15.55 57.45 2.47
N LYS A 120 -16.72 56.89 2.79
CA LYS A 120 -18.00 57.20 2.15
C LYS A 120 -18.44 58.62 2.30
N VAL A 121 -18.08 59.28 3.40
CA VAL A 121 -18.40 60.72 3.63
C VAL A 121 -17.25 61.67 3.27
N GLY A 122 -16.18 61.14 2.63
CA GLY A 122 -15.03 61.94 2.24
C GLY A 122 -14.07 62.31 3.39
N GLY A 123 -14.22 61.68 4.55
CA GLY A 123 -13.39 61.86 5.72
C GLY A 123 -12.11 61.08 5.78
N ALA A 124 -11.89 60.19 4.80
CA ALA A 124 -10.67 59.40 4.62
C ALA A 124 -10.24 59.33 3.17
N SER A 125 -8.95 59.22 2.92
CA SER A 125 -8.38 59.06 1.58
C SER A 125 -8.56 57.63 1.07
N LYS A 126 -8.49 57.46 -0.25
CA LYS A 126 -8.50 56.15 -0.90
C LYS A 126 -7.35 55.28 -0.41
N SER A 127 -6.17 55.85 -0.20
CA SER A 127 -4.99 55.12 0.30
C SER A 127 -5.20 54.57 1.71
N GLU A 128 -5.84 55.35 2.59
CA GLU A 128 -6.15 54.87 3.96
C GLU A 128 -7.20 53.75 3.94
N TRP A 129 -8.23 53.90 3.10
CA TRP A 129 -9.21 52.86 2.92
C TRP A 129 -8.60 51.56 2.37
N ASP A 130 -7.75 51.63 1.32
CA ASP A 130 -7.06 50.48 0.74
C ASP A 130 -6.14 49.79 1.76
N ALA A 131 -5.44 50.56 2.59
CA ALA A 131 -4.59 50.02 3.65
C ALA A 131 -5.41 49.28 4.72
N ALA A 132 -6.55 49.84 5.14
CA ALA A 132 -7.43 49.19 6.10
C ALA A 132 -8.05 47.89 5.55
N LYS A 133 -8.43 47.90 4.26
CA LYS A 133 -8.94 46.71 3.57
C LYS A 133 -7.89 45.63 3.50
N MET A 134 -6.66 45.96 3.11
CA MET A 134 -5.54 44.99 3.07
C MET A 134 -5.26 44.37 4.46
N ALA A 135 -5.30 45.21 5.53
CA ALA A 135 -5.11 44.69 6.89
C ALA A 135 -6.19 43.71 7.30
N LEU A 136 -7.46 43.95 6.90
CA LEU A 136 -8.56 43.01 7.12
C LEU A 136 -8.34 41.69 6.37
N ASP A 137 -8.02 41.77 5.07
CA ASP A 137 -7.83 40.58 4.22
C ASP A 137 -6.69 39.68 4.73
N ILE A 138 -5.62 40.28 5.28
CA ILE A 138 -4.54 39.57 5.93
C ILE A 138 -5.06 38.78 7.15
N LYS A 139 -5.87 39.42 8.02
CA LYS A 139 -6.42 38.76 9.22
C LYS A 139 -7.45 37.70 8.88
N GLU A 140 -8.29 37.91 7.88
CA GLU A 140 -9.21 36.87 7.41
C GLU A 140 -8.46 35.65 6.88
N THR A 141 -7.41 35.86 6.10
CA THR A 141 -6.58 34.77 5.57
C THR A 141 -5.91 33.99 6.69
N ALA A 142 -5.34 34.70 7.67
CA ALA A 142 -4.70 34.04 8.83
C ALA A 142 -5.72 33.21 9.64
N TYR A 143 -6.91 33.74 9.89
CA TYR A 143 -7.97 33.04 10.60
C TYR A 143 -8.44 31.80 9.83
N ARG A 144 -8.65 31.90 8.52
CA ARG A 144 -9.07 30.78 7.67
C ARG A 144 -8.05 29.65 7.67
N ASN A 145 -6.76 29.96 7.52
CA ASN A 145 -5.69 28.97 7.58
C ASN A 145 -5.65 28.23 8.92
N LEU A 146 -5.87 28.94 10.03
CA LEU A 146 -5.94 28.29 11.35
C LEU A 146 -7.21 27.45 11.51
N LEU A 147 -8.34 27.89 10.98
CA LEU A 147 -9.60 27.16 11.04
C LEU A 147 -9.49 25.80 10.34
N GLU A 148 -8.90 25.77 9.15
CA GLU A 148 -8.67 24.54 8.39
C GLU A 148 -7.75 23.55 9.12
N ASN A 149 -6.81 24.06 9.93
CA ASN A 149 -5.90 23.24 10.72
C ASN A 149 -6.46 22.84 12.09
N THR A 150 -7.50 23.50 12.57
CA THR A 150 -8.08 23.23 13.88
C THR A 150 -9.18 22.17 13.85
N ALA A 151 -9.88 22.05 12.72
CA ALA A 151 -10.92 21.05 12.53
C ALA A 151 -10.60 20.20 11.30
N LEU A 152 -10.08 19.01 11.51
CA LEU A 152 -9.78 18.09 10.41
C LEU A 152 -11.07 17.40 9.96
N LEU A 153 -11.42 17.62 8.71
CA LEU A 153 -12.64 17.09 8.10
C LEU A 153 -12.30 15.96 7.12
N SER A 154 -13.20 14.99 6.97
CA SER A 154 -13.05 13.96 5.94
C SER A 154 -13.25 14.58 4.54
N PRO A 155 -12.32 14.41 3.60
CA PRO A 155 -12.47 14.88 2.22
C PRO A 155 -13.38 13.98 1.38
N ILE A 156 -13.64 12.76 1.83
CA ILE A 156 -14.42 11.74 1.11
C ILE A 156 -15.40 11.02 2.03
N ASN A 157 -16.35 10.29 1.44
CA ASN A 157 -17.08 9.25 2.15
C ASN A 157 -16.19 8.01 2.23
N GLY A 158 -16.13 7.33 3.38
CA GLY A 158 -15.26 6.17 3.50
C GLY A 158 -15.28 5.55 4.87
N VAL A 159 -14.24 4.74 5.15
CA VAL A 159 -14.02 4.09 6.44
C VAL A 159 -12.66 4.51 6.97
N VAL A 160 -12.58 4.77 8.27
CA VAL A 160 -11.30 5.04 8.95
C VAL A 160 -10.53 3.74 9.07
N THR A 161 -9.34 3.69 8.49
CA THR A 161 -8.52 2.46 8.45
C THR A 161 -7.34 2.48 9.40
N ALA A 162 -6.90 3.66 9.82
CA ALA A 162 -5.83 3.80 10.80
C ALA A 162 -5.97 5.09 11.59
N ARG A 163 -5.52 5.07 12.82
CA ARG A 163 -5.40 6.20 13.75
C ARG A 163 -4.03 6.10 14.40
N ASN A 164 -3.21 7.13 14.21
CA ASN A 164 -1.80 7.12 14.60
C ASN A 164 -1.51 7.98 15.85
N TYR A 165 -2.48 8.74 16.32
CA TYR A 165 -2.36 9.64 17.47
C TYR A 165 -3.55 9.44 18.40
N ASP A 166 -3.37 9.84 19.65
CA ASP A 166 -4.40 9.89 20.67
C ASP A 166 -4.79 11.31 21.06
N SER A 167 -5.97 11.45 21.69
CA SER A 167 -6.41 12.73 22.24
C SER A 167 -5.41 13.18 23.33
N GLY A 168 -4.95 14.42 23.23
CA GLY A 168 -3.93 15.00 24.11
C GLY A 168 -2.52 15.00 23.52
N ASP A 169 -2.26 14.22 22.48
CA ASP A 169 -0.95 14.15 21.84
C ASP A 169 -0.58 15.46 21.13
N MET A 170 0.71 15.67 20.96
CA MET A 170 1.24 16.74 20.12
C MET A 170 1.47 16.19 18.70
N TYR A 171 0.78 16.74 17.72
CA TYR A 171 1.05 16.44 16.32
C TYR A 171 2.44 16.94 15.92
N SER A 172 3.29 16.05 15.43
CA SER A 172 4.68 16.35 15.03
C SER A 172 5.01 15.93 13.59
N GLY A 173 4.07 15.39 12.86
CA GLY A 173 4.20 14.97 11.47
C GLY A 173 3.54 13.62 11.18
N GLY A 174 3.30 13.36 9.91
CA GLY A 174 2.58 12.16 9.45
C GLY A 174 1.06 12.34 9.44
N ALA A 175 0.32 11.30 9.12
CA ALA A 175 -1.14 11.37 9.13
C ALA A 175 -1.70 11.09 10.52
N VAL A 176 -2.66 11.90 10.97
CA VAL A 176 -3.42 11.66 12.20
C VAL A 176 -4.38 10.50 12.00
N SER A 177 -5.04 10.47 10.85
CA SER A 177 -6.00 9.43 10.47
C SER A 177 -5.96 9.17 8.98
N TYR A 178 -6.38 7.98 8.58
CA TYR A 178 -6.52 7.59 7.17
C TYR A 178 -7.98 7.25 6.90
N THR A 179 -8.51 7.76 5.79
CA THR A 179 -9.80 7.35 5.27
C THR A 179 -9.63 6.68 3.91
N HIS A 180 -10.33 5.57 3.73
CA HIS A 180 -10.37 4.87 2.46
C HIS A 180 -11.78 4.94 1.88
N LEU A 181 -11.89 5.13 0.57
CA LEU A 181 -13.11 4.86 -0.14
C LEU A 181 -13.26 3.33 -0.21
N THR A 182 -14.27 2.78 0.42
CA THR A 182 -14.64 1.37 0.24
C THR A 182 -15.52 1.28 -1.02
N LEU A 183 -15.12 0.41 -1.93
CA LEU A 183 -15.94 -0.01 -3.07
C LEU A 183 -17.16 -0.80 -2.60
#